data_e933584782a0379a09d8c0746cfbd94f
#
_entry.id   e933584782a0379a09d8c0746cfbd94f
#
_cell.length_a   1.000
_cell.length_b   1.000
_cell.length_c   1.000
_cell.angle_alpha   90.00
_cell.angle_beta   90.00
_cell.angle_gamma   90.00
#
_symmetry.space_group_name_H-M   'P 1'
#
loop_
_entity.id
_entity.type
_entity.pdbx_description
1 polymer ?
#
loop_
_entity_poly.entity_id
_entity_poly.type
_entity_poly.pdbx_seq_one_letter_code
_entity_poly.pdbx_strand_id
1 'polypeptide(L)'
;MLKGRLGLETARIPHADRHGLLWLERGELCVVDGCLHFGRGANSLTPSLDQIPHQAVSMILLGPGSSVTHDALRLLARHGTLLAAVGVDGVRSYTAPPLMPDRSDVARRQAELWGNPRRRIAVARHMYALRL
;
A
#
# COMPACT_ATOMS: atom_id res chain seq x y z
N MET A 1 21.90 -22.46 21.04
CA MET A 1 22.03 -21.06 20.56
C MET A 1 21.02 -20.85 19.42
N LEU A 2 19.78 -20.49 19.75
CA LEU A 2 18.73 -20.26 18.77
C LEU A 2 18.98 -18.91 18.10
N LYS A 3 19.73 -18.92 17.03
CA LYS A 3 19.77 -17.86 16.04
C LYS A 3 18.46 -17.92 15.25
N GLY A 4 17.48 -17.16 15.64
CA GLY A 4 16.22 -17.13 14.96
C GLY A 4 15.22 -16.29 15.72
N ARG A 5 15.37 -14.99 15.77
CA ARG A 5 14.20 -14.16 15.66
C ARG A 5 13.58 -14.55 14.34
N LEU A 6 12.67 -15.52 14.40
CA LEU A 6 11.83 -15.88 13.29
C LEU A 6 11.22 -14.59 12.78
N GLY A 7 11.82 -14.07 11.75
CA GLY A 7 11.44 -13.14 10.75
C GLY A 7 10.18 -12.31 10.92
N LEU A 8 9.91 -11.74 12.09
CA LEU A 8 8.89 -10.68 12.21
C LEU A 8 9.20 -9.49 11.30
N GLU A 9 10.49 -9.28 11.00
CA GLU A 9 10.92 -8.24 10.04
C GLU A 9 10.61 -8.60 8.58
N THR A 10 10.45 -9.88 8.28
CA THR A 10 10.12 -10.40 6.94
C THR A 10 8.71 -10.96 6.85
N ALA A 11 8.01 -11.12 7.98
CA ALA A 11 6.62 -11.56 7.99
C ALA A 11 5.74 -10.45 7.41
N ARG A 12 5.23 -10.68 6.20
CA ARG A 12 4.30 -9.77 5.53
C ARG A 12 2.96 -10.47 5.40
N ILE A 13 1.90 -9.78 5.79
CA ILE A 13 0.56 -10.25 5.48
C ILE A 13 0.37 -10.14 3.97
N PRO A 14 0.05 -11.24 3.26
CA PRO A 14 -0.24 -11.20 1.83
C PRO A 14 -1.31 -10.15 1.52
N HIS A 15 -1.20 -9.47 0.39
CA HIS A 15 -2.14 -8.40 0.05
C HIS A 15 -3.59 -8.89 -0.06
N ALA A 16 -3.78 -10.16 -0.42
CA ALA A 16 -5.09 -10.81 -0.47
C ALA A 16 -5.77 -10.94 0.91
N ASP A 17 -4.98 -11.03 1.96
CA ASP A 17 -5.47 -11.20 3.34
C ASP A 17 -5.61 -9.88 4.09
N ARG A 18 -5.29 -8.76 3.43
CA ARG A 18 -5.45 -7.42 4.00
C ARG A 18 -6.84 -6.90 3.73
N HIS A 19 -7.44 -6.31 4.74
CA HIS A 19 -8.79 -5.81 4.66
C HIS A 19 -8.82 -4.28 4.63
N GLY A 20 -9.55 -3.77 3.66
CA GLY A 20 -10.07 -2.43 3.67
C GLY A 20 -9.18 -1.33 3.13
N LEU A 21 -9.89 -0.29 2.78
CA LEU A 21 -9.39 1.03 2.47
C LEU A 21 -9.50 1.88 3.73
N LEU A 22 -8.46 2.64 4.03
CA LEU A 22 -8.48 3.60 5.12
C LEU A 22 -8.46 5.01 4.53
N TRP A 23 -9.48 5.79 4.83
CA TRP A 23 -9.57 7.20 4.45
C TRP A 23 -9.07 8.08 5.59
N LEU A 24 -8.08 8.91 5.32
CA LEU A 24 -7.50 9.86 6.26
C LEU A 24 -7.49 11.25 5.65
N GLU A 25 -7.95 12.25 6.38
CA GLU A 25 -7.93 13.64 5.94
C GLU A 25 -7.65 14.62 7.08
N ARG A 26 -7.11 15.79 6.76
CA ARG A 26 -6.84 16.88 7.69
C ARG A 26 -5.90 16.49 8.83
N GLY A 27 -4.78 15.88 8.48
CA GLY A 27 -3.78 15.46 9.47
C GLY A 27 -2.47 15.07 8.84
N GLU A 28 -1.56 14.59 9.67
CA GLU A 28 -0.23 14.18 9.26
C GLU A 28 -0.03 12.68 9.49
N LEU A 29 0.42 12.00 8.45
CA LEU A 29 0.84 10.61 8.53
C LEU A 29 2.33 10.55 8.85
N CYS A 30 2.68 10.05 10.02
CA CYS A 30 4.05 10.02 10.54
C CYS A 30 4.39 8.68 11.17
N VAL A 31 5.66 8.50 11.51
CA VAL A 31 6.15 7.30 12.23
C VAL A 31 6.62 7.70 13.62
N VAL A 32 6.09 7.02 14.62
CA VAL A 32 6.50 7.15 16.01
C VAL A 32 6.81 5.76 16.55
N ASP A 33 7.99 5.58 17.11
CA ASP A 33 8.45 4.28 17.67
C ASP A 33 8.33 3.10 16.71
N GLY A 34 8.56 3.36 15.41
CA GLY A 34 8.46 2.33 14.36
C GLY A 34 7.03 1.96 13.94
N CYS A 35 6.03 2.61 14.49
CA CYS A 35 4.62 2.43 14.16
C CYS A 35 4.10 3.60 13.33
N LEU A 36 3.16 3.33 12.43
CA LEU A 36 2.49 4.35 11.66
C LEU A 36 1.41 5.02 12.50
N HIS A 37 1.43 6.34 12.54
CA HIS A 37 0.47 7.15 13.27
C HIS A 37 -0.13 8.22 12.35
N PHE A 38 -1.38 8.57 12.64
CA PHE A 38 -2.05 9.70 12.02
C PHE A 38 -2.43 10.72 13.09
N GLY A 39 -1.76 11.87 13.03
CA GLY A 39 -2.02 13.00 13.93
C GLY A 39 -2.97 14.00 13.28
N ARG A 40 -4.07 14.30 13.91
CA ARG A 40 -4.92 15.43 13.51
C ARG A 40 -4.33 16.72 14.06
N GLY A 41 -4.11 17.70 13.14
CA GLY A 41 -3.34 18.90 13.42
C GLY A 41 -3.85 19.77 14.55
N ALA A 42 -3.03 20.75 14.93
CA ALA A 42 -3.17 21.66 16.05
C ALA A 42 -4.49 22.47 16.12
N ASN A 43 -5.33 22.43 15.10
CA ASN A 43 -6.62 23.11 15.07
C ASN A 43 -7.80 22.20 15.46
N SER A 44 -7.57 20.94 15.81
CA SER A 44 -8.64 20.12 16.39
C SER A 44 -8.67 20.32 17.90
N LEU A 45 -9.86 20.43 18.45
CA LEU A 45 -10.11 20.62 19.89
C LEU A 45 -9.51 19.50 20.77
N THR A 46 -9.12 18.41 20.15
CA THR A 46 -8.39 17.30 20.78
C THR A 46 -7.33 16.81 19.79
N PRO A 47 -6.03 17.10 20.02
CA PRO A 47 -4.97 16.48 19.25
C PRO A 47 -5.00 14.96 19.51
N SER A 48 -5.38 14.18 18.51
CA SER A 48 -5.34 12.73 18.59
C SER A 48 -4.20 12.22 17.72
N LEU A 49 -3.44 11.29 18.26
CA LEU A 49 -2.44 10.54 17.52
C LEU A 49 -2.91 9.09 17.47
N ASP A 50 -3.54 8.74 16.36
CA ASP A 50 -4.13 7.42 16.19
C ASP A 50 -3.11 6.47 15.53
N GLN A 51 -2.86 5.32 16.14
CA GLN A 51 -2.01 4.29 15.55
C GLN A 51 -2.75 3.59 14.41
N ILE A 52 -2.10 3.49 13.25
CA ILE A 52 -2.64 2.87 12.06
C ILE A 52 -2.06 1.46 11.89
N PRO A 53 -2.90 0.41 11.83
CA PRO A 53 -2.45 -0.96 11.59
C PRO A 53 -2.08 -1.17 10.11
N HIS A 54 -1.05 -0.48 9.65
CA HIS A 54 -0.66 -0.39 8.24
C HIS A 54 -0.40 -1.74 7.57
N GLN A 55 -0.03 -2.77 8.33
CA GLN A 55 0.19 -4.11 7.79
C GLN A 55 -1.11 -4.86 7.46
N ALA A 56 -2.21 -4.50 8.14
CA ALA A 56 -3.52 -5.12 7.92
C ALA A 56 -4.37 -4.35 6.89
N VAL A 57 -3.96 -3.14 6.50
CA VAL A 57 -4.68 -2.29 5.55
C VAL A 57 -4.10 -2.47 4.15
N SER A 58 -4.98 -2.58 3.14
CA SER A 58 -4.57 -2.71 1.75
C SER A 58 -4.09 -1.39 1.17
N MET A 59 -4.82 -0.32 1.45
CA MET A 59 -4.57 0.99 0.88
C MET A 59 -4.99 2.11 1.83
N ILE A 60 -4.17 3.14 1.89
CA ILE A 60 -4.49 4.39 2.59
C ILE A 60 -4.77 5.46 1.54
N LEU A 61 -5.94 6.09 1.67
CA LEU A 61 -6.34 7.23 0.85
C LEU A 61 -6.16 8.50 1.68
N LEU A 62 -5.28 9.38 1.24
CA LEU A 62 -5.07 10.68 1.86
C LEU A 62 -5.95 11.72 1.18
N GLY A 63 -6.94 12.19 1.90
CA GLY A 63 -7.81 13.29 1.49
C GLY A 63 -7.17 14.66 1.68
N PRO A 64 -7.90 15.74 1.34
CA PRO A 64 -7.39 17.10 1.42
C PRO A 64 -6.93 17.50 2.82
N GLY A 65 -5.92 18.36 2.86
CA GLY A 65 -5.34 18.87 4.12
C GLY A 65 -4.48 17.84 4.85
N SER A 66 -4.10 16.75 4.17
CA SER A 66 -3.22 15.74 4.73
C SER A 66 -1.77 15.95 4.28
N SER A 67 -0.84 15.57 5.14
CA SER A 67 0.59 15.48 4.86
C SER A 67 1.12 14.09 5.20
N VAL A 68 2.26 13.74 4.63
CA VAL A 68 2.93 12.47 4.89
C VAL A 68 4.42 12.68 5.04
N THR A 69 5.01 12.10 6.06
CA THR A 69 6.45 12.15 6.30
C THR A 69 7.20 11.15 5.43
N HIS A 70 8.47 11.42 5.14
CA HIS A 70 9.33 10.50 4.40
C HIS A 70 9.43 9.12 5.07
N ASP A 71 9.52 9.08 6.40
CA ASP A 71 9.59 7.81 7.14
C ASP A 71 8.30 6.99 7.04
N ALA A 72 7.15 7.66 6.98
CA ALA A 72 5.88 7.00 6.73
C ALA A 72 5.85 6.37 5.33
N LEU A 73 6.33 7.07 4.30
CA LEU A 73 6.45 6.51 2.95
C LEU A 73 7.35 5.28 2.91
N ARG A 74 8.51 5.35 3.59
CA ARG A 74 9.44 4.20 3.68
C ARG A 74 8.80 3.00 4.36
N LEU A 75 8.09 3.24 5.47
CA LEU A 75 7.43 2.18 6.22
C LEU A 75 6.34 1.50 5.38
N LEU A 76 5.49 2.29 4.71
CA LEU A 76 4.45 1.79 3.82
C LEU A 76 5.02 0.99 2.65
N ALA A 77 6.08 1.51 2.01
CA ALA A 77 6.76 0.81 0.92
C ALA A 77 7.34 -0.53 1.38
N ARG A 78 7.99 -0.56 2.57
CA ARG A 78 8.55 -1.78 3.14
C ARG A 78 7.49 -2.86 3.36
N HIS A 79 6.31 -2.48 3.81
CA HIS A 79 5.21 -3.40 4.10
C HIS A 79 4.26 -3.62 2.92
N GLY A 80 4.46 -2.92 1.81
CA GLY A 80 3.62 -3.05 0.62
C GLY A 80 2.21 -2.52 0.80
N THR A 81 1.99 -1.56 1.70
CA THR A 81 0.72 -0.87 1.87
C THR A 81 0.63 0.29 0.88
N LEU A 82 -0.43 0.31 0.09
CA LEU A 82 -0.64 1.34 -0.94
C LEU A 82 -0.99 2.68 -0.29
N LEU A 83 -0.51 3.77 -0.89
CA LEU A 83 -0.86 5.13 -0.50
C LEU A 83 -1.25 5.93 -1.74
N ALA A 84 -2.38 6.60 -1.69
CA ALA A 84 -2.82 7.50 -2.76
C ALA A 84 -3.35 8.81 -2.18
N ALA A 85 -2.95 9.93 -2.79
CA ALA A 85 -3.57 11.22 -2.52
C ALA A 85 -4.81 11.39 -3.41
N VAL A 86 -5.93 11.72 -2.81
CA VAL A 86 -7.22 11.78 -3.48
C VAL A 86 -7.94 13.10 -3.20
N GLY A 87 -8.88 13.47 -4.07
CA GLY A 87 -9.71 14.65 -3.89
C GLY A 87 -10.80 14.49 -2.83
N VAL A 88 -11.53 15.55 -2.55
CA VAL A 88 -12.60 15.61 -1.55
C VAL A 88 -13.65 14.51 -1.73
N ASP A 89 -13.94 14.21 -2.98
CA ASP A 89 -14.96 13.23 -3.38
C ASP A 89 -14.42 11.81 -3.58
N GLY A 90 -13.10 11.61 -3.41
CA GLY A 90 -12.44 10.33 -3.68
C GLY A 90 -12.39 9.91 -5.15
N VAL A 91 -12.97 10.69 -6.05
CA VAL A 91 -13.05 10.38 -7.48
C VAL A 91 -11.74 10.68 -8.20
N ARG A 92 -11.04 11.73 -7.77
CA ARG A 92 -9.76 12.14 -8.37
C ARG A 92 -8.60 11.57 -7.57
N SER A 93 -7.67 10.93 -8.25
CA SER A 93 -6.39 10.52 -7.69
C SER A 93 -5.29 11.41 -8.24
N TYR A 94 -4.44 11.93 -7.36
CA TYR A 94 -3.37 12.86 -7.71
C TYR A 94 -1.99 12.22 -7.72
N THR A 95 -1.85 11.02 -7.16
CA THR A 95 -0.57 10.30 -7.14
C THR A 95 -0.75 8.90 -7.66
N ALA A 96 0.27 8.42 -8.39
CA ALA A 96 0.44 7.00 -8.61
C ALA A 96 0.90 6.34 -7.29
N PRO A 97 0.48 5.11 -7.00
CA PRO A 97 0.97 4.40 -5.84
C PRO A 97 2.50 4.31 -5.88
N PRO A 98 3.22 4.77 -4.85
CA PRO A 98 4.68 4.79 -4.83
C PRO A 98 5.28 3.42 -4.59
N LEU A 99 4.55 2.36 -4.86
CA LEU A 99 4.98 1.02 -4.53
C LEU A 99 5.84 0.44 -5.63
N MET A 100 7.11 0.43 -5.34
CA MET A 100 8.03 -0.46 -6.02
C MET A 100 7.85 -1.86 -5.44
N PRO A 101 7.44 -2.86 -6.22
CA PRO A 101 7.44 -4.23 -5.74
C PRO A 101 8.87 -4.64 -5.40
N ASP A 102 9.07 -5.25 -4.25
CA ASP A 102 10.38 -5.77 -3.85
C ASP A 102 10.90 -6.85 -4.80
N ARG A 103 10.00 -7.42 -5.60
CA ARG A 103 10.28 -8.53 -6.49
C ARG A 103 9.74 -8.24 -7.87
N SER A 104 10.60 -8.39 -8.86
CA SER A 104 10.27 -8.14 -10.27
C SER A 104 9.91 -9.42 -11.04
N ASP A 105 9.78 -10.56 -10.36
CA ASP A 105 9.57 -11.87 -11.00
C ASP A 105 8.30 -11.88 -11.85
N VAL A 106 7.19 -11.35 -11.28
CA VAL A 106 5.90 -11.29 -11.98
C VAL A 106 5.97 -10.36 -13.18
N ALA A 107 6.57 -9.18 -13.03
CA ALA A 107 6.71 -8.22 -14.12
C ALA A 107 7.58 -8.77 -15.26
N ARG A 108 8.69 -9.44 -14.93
CA ARG A 108 9.55 -10.12 -15.92
C ARG A 108 8.77 -11.19 -16.67
N ARG A 109 8.03 -12.02 -15.94
CA ARG A 109 7.22 -13.07 -16.56
C ARG A 109 6.10 -12.51 -17.44
N GLN A 110 5.48 -11.41 -17.03
CA GLN A 110 4.52 -10.70 -17.87
C GLN A 110 5.16 -10.18 -19.15
N ALA A 111 6.35 -9.58 -19.05
CA ALA A 111 7.09 -9.10 -20.23
C ALA A 111 7.45 -10.24 -21.19
N GLU A 112 7.91 -11.38 -20.69
CA GLU A 112 8.21 -12.57 -21.49
C GLU A 112 6.95 -13.13 -22.19
N LEU A 113 5.84 -13.19 -21.47
CA LEU A 113 4.56 -13.64 -22.05
C LEU A 113 4.05 -12.66 -23.10
N TRP A 114 4.19 -11.37 -22.85
CA TRP A 114 3.77 -10.32 -23.77
C TRP A 114 4.61 -10.31 -25.07
N GLY A 115 5.90 -10.50 -24.96
CA GLY A 115 6.83 -10.53 -26.09
C GLY A 115 6.60 -11.70 -27.08
N ASN A 116 5.88 -12.76 -26.65
CA ASN A 116 5.58 -13.90 -27.48
C ASN A 116 4.11 -13.91 -27.90
N PRO A 117 3.78 -13.69 -29.20
CA PRO A 117 2.39 -13.61 -29.66
C PRO A 117 1.55 -14.86 -29.35
N ARG A 118 2.13 -16.06 -29.47
CA ARG A 118 1.43 -17.31 -29.18
C ARG A 118 1.06 -17.43 -27.70
N ARG A 119 2.01 -17.12 -26.82
CA ARG A 119 1.78 -17.15 -25.36
C ARG A 119 0.79 -16.08 -24.92
N ARG A 120 0.86 -14.89 -25.49
CA ARG A 120 -0.08 -13.80 -25.23
C ARG A 120 -1.52 -14.19 -25.56
N ILE A 121 -1.74 -14.81 -26.71
CA ILE A 121 -3.08 -15.30 -27.12
C ILE A 121 -3.57 -16.40 -26.18
N ALA A 122 -2.69 -17.32 -25.78
CA ALA A 122 -3.04 -18.39 -24.84
C ALA A 122 -3.48 -17.82 -23.47
N VAL A 123 -2.74 -16.84 -22.94
CA VAL A 123 -3.11 -16.16 -21.69
C VAL A 123 -4.44 -15.42 -21.82
N ALA A 124 -4.66 -14.70 -22.92
CA ALA A 124 -5.93 -14.01 -23.17
C ALA A 124 -7.11 -14.98 -23.18
N ARG A 125 -6.99 -16.10 -23.90
CA ARG A 125 -8.03 -17.14 -23.94
C ARG A 125 -8.31 -17.72 -22.55
N HIS A 126 -7.28 -17.96 -21.75
CA HIS A 126 -7.43 -18.45 -20.38
C HIS A 126 -8.17 -17.44 -19.49
N MET A 127 -7.81 -16.16 -19.59
CA MET A 127 -8.48 -15.10 -18.83
C MET A 127 -9.96 -14.95 -19.20
N TYR A 128 -10.31 -15.10 -20.48
CA TYR A 128 -11.71 -15.09 -20.90
C TYR A 128 -12.47 -16.31 -20.40
N ALA A 129 -11.85 -17.49 -20.42
CA ALA A 129 -12.48 -18.71 -19.90
C ALA A 129 -12.77 -18.66 -18.40
N LEU A 130 -11.97 -17.92 -17.62
CA LEU A 130 -12.20 -17.73 -16.18
C LEU A 130 -13.32 -16.76 -15.85
N ARG A 131 -13.80 -15.98 -16.83
CA ARG A 131 -14.87 -14.99 -16.65
C ARG A 131 -16.25 -15.48 -17.06
N LEU A 132 -16.33 -16.61 -17.73
CA LEU A 132 -17.55 -17.29 -18.13
C LEU A 132 -17.94 -18.38 -17.13
#